data_d88d15d34d277cd45f8945c7e0bb2404
#
_entry.id   d88d15d34d277cd45f8945c7e0bb2404
#
_cell.length_a   1.000
_cell.length_b   1.000
_cell.length_c   1.000
_cell.angle_alpha   90.00
_cell.angle_beta   90.00
_cell.angle_gamma   90.00
#
_symmetry.space_group_name_H-M   'P 1'
#
loop_
_entity.id
_entity.type
_entity.pdbx_description
1 polymer ?
#
loop_
_entity_poly.entity_id
_entity_poly.type
_entity_poly.pdbx_seq_one_letter_code
_entity_poly.pdbx_strand_id
1 'polypeptide(L)'
;LVASRDEELDLVLALAAPAVAIDSLMLEQRRQVARSMGQSEMLIRRDEPTLRAGYTWIKDNPELSEEDYVEGLYGVFEEQLKNLPAALRQSIVDPRAFNAQYVVPLSSPWMRRFIAFEPKDFLSQLSIPVLAINGLLDTQVDGTTNLNAFAEIMATNGNKDVTITPLLGLNHLFQPAETGSPTEYGTIQTTFDTTALKAVGSWLDARF
;
A
#
# COMPACT_ATOMS: atom_id res chain seq x y z
N LEU A 1 1.20 -7.53 12.83
CA LEU A 1 1.63 -8.94 12.91
C LEU A 1 2.34 -9.23 14.23
N VAL A 2 3.42 -8.50 14.61
CA VAL A 2 4.09 -8.72 15.88
C VAL A 2 3.13 -8.45 17.04
N ALA A 3 2.50 -7.29 17.06
CA ALA A 3 1.60 -6.86 18.14
C ALA A 3 0.33 -7.72 18.31
N SER A 4 -0.04 -8.54 17.33
CA SER A 4 -1.13 -9.51 17.47
C SER A 4 -0.70 -10.85 18.06
N ARG A 5 0.60 -11.01 18.40
CA ARG A 5 1.19 -12.27 18.87
C ARG A 5 2.07 -12.11 20.11
N ASP A 6 2.42 -10.89 20.45
CA ASP A 6 3.32 -10.57 21.56
C ASP A 6 2.52 -9.86 22.66
N GLU A 7 2.32 -10.57 23.76
CA GLU A 7 1.55 -10.10 24.92
C GLU A 7 2.35 -9.13 25.81
N GLU A 8 3.66 -8.98 25.56
CA GLU A 8 4.53 -8.05 26.31
C GLU A 8 4.50 -6.62 25.75
N LEU A 9 3.81 -6.40 24.63
CA LEU A 9 3.70 -5.07 24.02
C LEU A 9 2.64 -4.21 24.71
N ASP A 10 3.03 -3.04 25.17
CA ASP A 10 2.17 -2.09 25.87
C ASP A 10 1.31 -1.25 24.91
N LEU A 11 1.78 -1.00 23.70
CA LEU A 11 1.12 -0.11 22.72
C LEU A 11 1.57 -0.36 21.28
N VAL A 12 0.84 0.23 20.33
CA VAL A 12 1.21 0.27 18.90
C VAL A 12 1.23 1.70 18.38
N LEU A 13 2.33 2.08 17.73
CA LEU A 13 2.43 3.30 16.92
C LEU A 13 2.40 2.91 15.43
N ALA A 14 1.31 3.19 14.76
CA ALA A 14 1.12 2.95 13.34
C ALA A 14 1.44 4.24 12.56
N LEU A 15 2.62 4.29 11.96
CA LEU A 15 3.14 5.44 11.21
C LEU A 15 2.99 5.16 9.71
N ALA A 16 2.08 5.86 9.04
CA ALA A 16 1.76 5.66 7.62
C ALA A 16 1.55 4.17 7.27
N ALA A 17 0.89 3.44 8.19
CA ALA A 17 0.73 2.00 8.07
C ALA A 17 -0.52 1.64 7.24
N PRO A 18 -0.49 0.56 6.45
CA PRO A 18 -1.66 0.07 5.74
C PRO A 18 -2.68 -0.56 6.69
N ALA A 19 -3.96 -0.30 6.43
CA ALA A 19 -5.10 -0.92 7.11
C ALA A 19 -6.10 -1.55 6.13
N VAL A 20 -5.98 -1.23 4.84
CA VAL A 20 -6.74 -1.89 3.76
C VAL A 20 -5.95 -3.06 3.19
N ALA A 21 -6.64 -3.97 2.47
CA ALA A 21 -6.00 -5.06 1.75
C ALA A 21 -4.88 -4.56 0.82
N ILE A 22 -3.73 -5.23 0.83
CA ILE A 22 -2.52 -4.73 0.16
C ILE A 22 -2.68 -4.65 -1.36
N ASP A 23 -3.39 -5.57 -1.98
CA ASP A 23 -3.70 -5.49 -3.42
C ASP A 23 -4.44 -4.19 -3.78
N SER A 24 -5.41 -3.80 -2.96
CA SER A 24 -6.17 -2.55 -3.13
C SER A 24 -5.29 -1.32 -2.86
N LEU A 25 -4.45 -1.39 -1.82
CA LEU A 25 -3.48 -0.34 -1.51
C LEU A 25 -2.52 -0.12 -2.68
N MET A 26 -1.96 -1.18 -3.25
CA MET A 26 -1.01 -1.10 -4.37
C MET A 26 -1.65 -0.50 -5.64
N LEU A 27 -2.92 -0.79 -5.91
CA LEU A 27 -3.65 -0.16 -7.01
C LEU A 27 -3.87 1.34 -6.76
N GLU A 28 -4.24 1.73 -5.53
CA GLU A 28 -4.42 3.14 -5.19
C GLU A 28 -3.09 3.90 -5.18
N GLN A 29 -2.03 3.34 -4.60
CA GLN A 29 -0.68 3.89 -4.66
C GLN A 29 -0.27 4.19 -6.11
N ARG A 30 -0.47 3.23 -7.02
CA ARG A 30 -0.16 3.43 -8.45
C ARG A 30 -0.95 4.59 -9.05
N ARG A 31 -2.25 4.69 -8.73
CA ARG A 31 -3.09 5.81 -9.21
C ARG A 31 -2.58 7.15 -8.69
N GLN A 32 -2.34 7.25 -7.40
CA GLN A 32 -1.89 8.49 -6.74
C GLN A 32 -0.53 8.95 -7.26
N VAL A 33 0.44 8.03 -7.33
CA VAL A 33 1.76 8.33 -7.89
C VAL A 33 1.66 8.75 -9.35
N ALA A 34 0.91 8.03 -10.18
CA ALA A 34 0.73 8.36 -11.59
C ALA A 34 0.07 9.75 -11.78
N ARG A 35 -0.93 10.09 -10.95
CA ARG A 35 -1.56 11.42 -10.94
C ARG A 35 -0.58 12.52 -10.53
N SER A 36 0.20 12.30 -9.48
CA SER A 36 1.20 13.26 -9.02
C SER A 36 2.30 13.52 -10.06
N MET A 37 2.53 12.54 -10.95
CA MET A 37 3.42 12.66 -12.11
C MET A 37 2.75 13.23 -13.37
N GLY A 38 1.49 13.64 -13.30
CA GLY A 38 0.74 14.24 -14.41
C GLY A 38 0.25 13.25 -15.46
N GLN A 39 0.17 11.96 -15.17
CA GLN A 39 -0.38 10.98 -16.10
C GLN A 39 -1.90 11.15 -16.27
N SER A 40 -2.41 10.90 -17.48
CA SER A 40 -3.84 11.00 -17.74
C SER A 40 -4.62 9.85 -17.10
N GLU A 41 -5.84 10.14 -16.64
CA GLU A 41 -6.75 9.12 -16.06
C GLU A 41 -7.01 7.95 -17.00
N MET A 42 -6.99 8.18 -18.32
CA MET A 42 -7.17 7.13 -19.31
C MET A 42 -6.03 6.10 -19.26
N LEU A 43 -4.78 6.55 -19.14
CA LEU A 43 -3.62 5.66 -19.04
C LEU A 43 -3.60 4.91 -17.70
N ILE A 44 -3.92 5.62 -16.60
CA ILE A 44 -4.00 5.03 -15.27
C ILE A 44 -5.01 3.88 -15.24
N ARG A 45 -6.21 4.11 -15.76
CA ARG A 45 -7.29 3.11 -15.77
C ARG A 45 -7.06 1.96 -16.76
N ARG A 46 -6.28 2.18 -17.81
CA ARG A 46 -6.00 1.15 -18.82
C ARG A 46 -5.24 -0.03 -18.23
N ASP A 47 -4.25 0.22 -17.38
CA ASP A 47 -3.37 -0.81 -16.87
C ASP A 47 -3.92 -1.48 -15.59
N GLU A 48 -4.92 -0.87 -14.95
CA GLU A 48 -5.47 -1.38 -13.68
C GLU A 48 -6.05 -2.80 -13.77
N PRO A 49 -6.86 -3.17 -14.78
CA PRO A 49 -7.38 -4.54 -14.89
C PRO A 49 -6.27 -5.58 -14.97
N THR A 50 -5.18 -5.27 -15.68
CA THR A 50 -3.99 -6.13 -15.81
C THR A 50 -3.32 -6.36 -14.45
N LEU A 51 -3.06 -5.30 -13.70
CA LEU A 51 -2.47 -5.41 -12.37
C LEU A 51 -3.38 -6.15 -11.39
N ARG A 52 -4.67 -5.84 -11.42
CA ARG A 52 -5.66 -6.51 -10.58
C ARG A 52 -5.68 -8.02 -10.84
N ALA A 53 -5.63 -8.45 -12.11
CA ALA A 53 -5.55 -9.86 -12.46
C ALA A 53 -4.30 -10.53 -11.86
N GLY A 54 -3.15 -9.87 -11.94
CA GLY A 54 -1.91 -10.34 -11.33
C GLY A 54 -2.02 -10.46 -9.80
N TYR A 55 -2.54 -9.44 -9.11
CA TYR A 55 -2.69 -9.45 -7.65
C TYR A 55 -3.68 -10.53 -7.18
N THR A 56 -4.82 -10.69 -7.86
CA THR A 56 -5.79 -11.75 -7.58
C THR A 56 -5.13 -13.11 -7.72
N TRP A 57 -4.42 -13.33 -8.83
CA TRP A 57 -3.73 -14.60 -9.06
C TRP A 57 -2.67 -14.91 -7.98
N ILE A 58 -1.92 -13.90 -7.51
CA ILE A 58 -0.93 -14.04 -6.42
C ILE A 58 -1.61 -14.51 -5.13
N LYS A 59 -2.75 -13.91 -4.78
CA LYS A 59 -3.51 -14.26 -3.57
C LYS A 59 -4.08 -15.68 -3.65
N ASP A 60 -4.51 -16.11 -4.82
CA ASP A 60 -5.10 -17.42 -5.06
C ASP A 60 -4.06 -18.55 -5.12
N ASN A 61 -2.76 -18.22 -5.27
CA ASN A 61 -1.68 -19.19 -5.47
C ASN A 61 -0.53 -19.01 -4.47
N PRO A 62 -0.78 -19.08 -3.14
CA PRO A 62 0.23 -18.77 -2.12
C PRO A 62 1.34 -19.82 -1.99
N GLU A 63 1.12 -21.08 -2.45
CA GLU A 63 1.99 -22.21 -2.15
C GLU A 63 2.79 -22.74 -3.36
N LEU A 64 2.72 -22.07 -4.52
CA LEU A 64 3.47 -22.49 -5.71
C LEU A 64 4.99 -22.42 -5.50
N SER A 65 5.73 -23.30 -6.19
CA SER A 65 7.18 -23.18 -6.31
C SER A 65 7.56 -21.82 -6.94
N GLU A 66 8.79 -21.37 -6.78
CA GLU A 66 9.24 -20.09 -7.36
C GLU A 66 9.13 -20.10 -8.89
N GLU A 67 9.48 -21.24 -9.53
CA GLU A 67 9.40 -21.41 -10.98
C GLU A 67 7.95 -21.38 -11.47
N ASP A 68 7.06 -22.18 -10.89
CA ASP A 68 5.64 -22.23 -11.26
C ASP A 68 4.95 -20.88 -10.99
N TYR A 69 5.37 -20.17 -9.94
CA TYR A 69 4.85 -18.84 -9.63
C TYR A 69 5.22 -17.82 -10.71
N VAL A 70 6.48 -17.77 -11.14
CA VAL A 70 6.93 -16.84 -12.18
C VAL A 70 6.26 -17.17 -13.53
N GLU A 71 6.20 -18.45 -13.92
CA GLU A 71 5.54 -18.88 -15.15
C GLU A 71 4.02 -18.60 -15.11
N GLY A 72 3.38 -18.83 -13.98
CA GLY A 72 1.96 -18.50 -13.80
C GLY A 72 1.66 -17.02 -13.94
N LEU A 73 2.51 -16.14 -13.37
CA LEU A 73 2.39 -14.69 -13.58
C LEU A 73 2.51 -14.31 -15.06
N TYR A 74 3.47 -14.89 -15.77
CA TYR A 74 3.56 -14.67 -17.22
C TYR A 74 2.28 -15.09 -17.94
N GLY A 75 1.73 -16.26 -17.59
CA GLY A 75 0.46 -16.74 -18.16
C GLY A 75 -0.71 -15.78 -17.92
N VAL A 76 -0.83 -15.25 -16.69
CA VAL A 76 -1.88 -14.24 -16.36
C VAL A 76 -1.73 -13.00 -17.22
N PHE A 77 -0.51 -12.44 -17.31
CA PHE A 77 -0.31 -11.20 -18.08
C PHE A 77 -0.40 -11.40 -19.59
N GLU A 78 -0.02 -12.56 -20.12
CA GLU A 78 -0.24 -12.92 -21.51
C GLU A 78 -1.74 -13.00 -21.85
N GLU A 79 -2.55 -13.55 -20.95
CA GLU A 79 -4.02 -13.55 -21.13
C GLU A 79 -4.59 -12.13 -21.18
N GLN A 80 -4.07 -11.21 -20.33
CA GLN A 80 -4.50 -9.81 -20.34
C GLN A 80 -4.17 -9.08 -21.66
N LEU A 81 -3.14 -9.50 -22.39
CA LEU A 81 -2.84 -8.91 -23.70
C LEU A 81 -3.98 -9.09 -24.70
N LYS A 82 -4.81 -10.12 -24.56
CA LYS A 82 -5.96 -10.36 -25.44
C LYS A 82 -7.01 -9.25 -25.33
N ASN A 83 -7.05 -8.56 -24.18
CA ASN A 83 -7.96 -7.44 -23.91
C ASN A 83 -7.49 -6.11 -24.50
N LEU A 84 -6.25 -6.05 -25.00
CA LEU A 84 -5.72 -4.84 -25.64
C LEU A 84 -6.35 -4.61 -27.03
N PRO A 85 -6.48 -3.35 -27.46
CA PRO A 85 -6.86 -3.01 -28.84
C PRO A 85 -5.96 -3.74 -29.83
N ALA A 86 -6.54 -4.24 -30.93
CA ALA A 86 -5.84 -5.06 -31.90
C ALA A 86 -4.55 -4.41 -32.45
N ALA A 87 -4.58 -3.10 -32.72
CA ALA A 87 -3.40 -2.38 -33.18
C ALA A 87 -2.25 -2.38 -32.16
N LEU A 88 -2.57 -2.21 -30.86
CA LEU A 88 -1.56 -2.24 -29.80
C LEU A 88 -1.00 -3.66 -29.61
N ARG A 89 -1.89 -4.66 -29.60
CA ARG A 89 -1.48 -6.06 -29.48
C ARG A 89 -0.56 -6.50 -30.63
N GLN A 90 -0.86 -6.08 -31.87
CA GLN A 90 -0.02 -6.37 -33.04
C GLN A 90 1.36 -5.68 -33.00
N SER A 91 1.51 -4.58 -32.26
CA SER A 91 2.80 -3.90 -32.10
C SER A 91 3.71 -4.59 -31.08
N ILE A 92 3.19 -5.52 -30.27
CA ILE A 92 3.97 -6.27 -29.28
C ILE A 92 4.66 -7.44 -29.99
N VAL A 93 5.95 -7.29 -30.28
CA VAL A 93 6.75 -8.30 -31.00
C VAL A 93 7.05 -9.51 -30.10
N ASP A 94 7.37 -9.27 -28.85
CA ASP A 94 7.65 -10.29 -27.83
C ASP A 94 6.74 -10.08 -26.62
N PRO A 95 5.66 -10.87 -26.48
CA PRO A 95 4.74 -10.78 -25.35
C PRO A 95 5.41 -11.01 -23.99
N ARG A 96 6.38 -11.92 -23.93
CA ARG A 96 7.08 -12.23 -22.68
C ARG A 96 7.97 -11.07 -22.23
N ALA A 97 8.76 -10.50 -23.15
CA ALA A 97 9.58 -9.32 -22.86
C ALA A 97 8.69 -8.12 -22.48
N PHE A 98 7.56 -7.92 -23.15
CA PHE A 98 6.59 -6.89 -22.79
C PHE A 98 6.04 -7.08 -21.37
N ASN A 99 5.67 -8.30 -21.01
CA ASN A 99 5.09 -8.59 -19.68
C ASN A 99 6.11 -8.61 -18.55
N ALA A 100 7.41 -8.69 -18.85
CA ALA A 100 8.46 -8.63 -17.83
C ALA A 100 8.37 -7.39 -16.94
N GLN A 101 7.87 -6.25 -17.45
CA GLN A 101 7.63 -5.04 -16.66
C GLN A 101 6.64 -5.21 -15.51
N TYR A 102 5.71 -6.17 -15.62
CA TYR A 102 4.76 -6.54 -14.58
C TYR A 102 5.27 -7.71 -13.72
N VAL A 103 5.85 -8.72 -14.36
CA VAL A 103 6.27 -9.96 -13.68
C VAL A 103 7.47 -9.72 -12.78
N VAL A 104 8.52 -9.04 -13.27
CA VAL A 104 9.77 -8.88 -12.51
C VAL A 104 9.55 -8.19 -11.15
N PRO A 105 8.80 -7.08 -11.03
CA PRO A 105 8.53 -6.49 -9.73
C PRO A 105 7.74 -7.38 -8.77
N LEU A 106 6.89 -8.28 -9.31
CA LEU A 106 6.01 -9.14 -8.53
C LEU A 106 6.62 -10.51 -8.20
N SER A 107 7.74 -10.89 -8.83
CA SER A 107 8.32 -12.23 -8.71
C SER A 107 9.07 -12.50 -7.40
N SER A 108 9.38 -11.44 -6.61
CA SER A 108 10.11 -11.66 -5.36
C SER A 108 9.25 -12.37 -4.29
N PRO A 109 9.83 -13.27 -3.47
CA PRO A 109 9.12 -13.93 -2.37
C PRO A 109 8.53 -12.93 -1.37
N TRP A 110 9.18 -11.78 -1.18
CA TRP A 110 8.67 -10.70 -0.33
C TRP A 110 7.39 -10.09 -0.92
N MET A 111 7.41 -9.73 -2.20
CA MET A 111 6.26 -9.10 -2.86
C MET A 111 5.05 -10.04 -2.90
N ARG A 112 5.28 -11.34 -3.15
CA ARG A 112 4.23 -12.37 -3.09
C ARG A 112 3.52 -12.37 -1.74
N ARG A 113 4.30 -12.39 -0.63
CA ARG A 113 3.73 -12.35 0.73
C ARG A 113 3.08 -11.01 1.04
N PHE A 114 3.67 -9.93 0.56
CA PHE A 114 3.15 -8.57 0.79
C PHE A 114 1.79 -8.39 0.12
N ILE A 115 1.64 -8.75 -1.15
CA ILE A 115 0.34 -8.65 -1.87
C ILE A 115 -0.74 -9.51 -1.21
N ALA A 116 -0.38 -10.69 -0.71
CA ALA A 116 -1.31 -11.59 -0.03
C ALA A 116 -1.61 -11.19 1.42
N PHE A 117 -0.91 -10.19 1.96
CA PHE A 117 -1.11 -9.76 3.35
C PHE A 117 -2.41 -8.99 3.53
N GLU A 118 -3.19 -9.39 4.54
CA GLU A 118 -4.45 -8.75 4.93
C GLU A 118 -4.28 -8.06 6.29
N PRO A 119 -4.05 -6.75 6.33
CA PRO A 119 -3.84 -6.03 7.60
C PRO A 119 -4.96 -6.22 8.61
N LYS A 120 -6.21 -6.30 8.14
CA LYS A 120 -7.40 -6.50 8.99
C LYS A 120 -7.29 -7.73 9.88
N ASP A 121 -6.70 -8.84 9.38
CA ASP A 121 -6.58 -10.09 10.13
C ASP A 121 -5.75 -9.95 11.41
N PHE A 122 -4.82 -9.00 11.43
CA PHE A 122 -3.94 -8.72 12.56
C PHE A 122 -4.42 -7.52 13.38
N LEU A 123 -4.89 -6.47 12.72
CA LEU A 123 -5.41 -5.28 13.39
C LEU A 123 -6.64 -5.61 14.23
N SER A 124 -7.52 -6.49 13.75
CA SER A 124 -8.71 -6.92 14.49
C SER A 124 -8.43 -7.68 15.79
N GLN A 125 -7.19 -8.10 16.02
CA GLN A 125 -6.76 -8.80 17.23
C GLN A 125 -6.14 -7.87 18.28
N LEU A 126 -5.93 -6.58 17.96
CA LEU A 126 -5.28 -5.63 18.86
C LEU A 126 -6.25 -5.16 19.94
N SER A 127 -5.90 -5.40 21.20
CA SER A 127 -6.63 -4.92 22.39
C SER A 127 -5.87 -3.86 23.18
N ILE A 128 -4.60 -3.62 22.83
CA ILE A 128 -3.72 -2.63 23.47
C ILE A 128 -3.91 -1.24 22.82
N PRO A 129 -3.44 -0.16 23.49
CA PRO A 129 -3.53 1.20 22.96
C PRO A 129 -2.89 1.34 21.56
N VAL A 130 -3.57 2.03 20.64
CA VAL A 130 -3.10 2.25 19.27
C VAL A 130 -3.12 3.74 18.95
N LEU A 131 -1.99 4.28 18.48
CA LEU A 131 -1.94 5.54 17.76
C LEU A 131 -1.70 5.27 16.28
N ALA A 132 -2.61 5.70 15.40
CA ALA A 132 -2.43 5.68 13.96
C ALA A 132 -2.34 7.11 13.43
N ILE A 133 -1.19 7.46 12.84
CA ILE A 133 -0.96 8.75 12.19
C ILE A 133 -0.59 8.56 10.72
N ASN A 134 -1.05 9.48 9.87
CA ASN A 134 -0.68 9.48 8.47
C ASN A 134 -0.74 10.89 7.89
N GLY A 135 0.16 11.18 6.93
CA GLY A 135 0.11 12.40 6.13
C GLY A 135 -1.05 12.37 5.14
N LEU A 136 -1.76 13.50 4.98
CA LEU A 136 -2.86 13.58 4.01
C LEU A 136 -2.39 13.84 2.57
N LEU A 137 -1.10 14.09 2.36
CA LEU A 137 -0.44 14.10 1.05
C LEU A 137 0.35 12.81 0.80
N ASP A 138 0.07 11.75 1.56
CA ASP A 138 0.69 10.44 1.33
C ASP A 138 0.10 9.78 0.08
N THR A 139 0.90 9.70 -0.98
CA THR A 139 0.53 9.05 -2.25
C THR A 139 0.89 7.56 -2.30
N GLN A 140 1.53 7.02 -1.25
CA GLN A 140 1.89 5.61 -1.16
C GLN A 140 0.89 4.81 -0.30
N VAL A 141 0.55 5.34 0.86
CA VAL A 141 -0.47 4.80 1.76
C VAL A 141 -1.49 5.91 2.01
N ASP A 142 -2.53 5.99 1.18
CA ASP A 142 -3.52 7.06 1.27
C ASP A 142 -4.02 7.26 2.70
N GLY A 143 -3.69 8.44 3.27
CA GLY A 143 -3.92 8.73 4.68
C GLY A 143 -5.39 8.67 5.05
N THR A 144 -6.27 9.20 4.22
CA THR A 144 -7.72 9.22 4.48
C THR A 144 -8.29 7.81 4.50
N THR A 145 -7.99 7.01 3.48
CA THR A 145 -8.51 5.65 3.35
C THR A 145 -8.00 4.74 4.48
N ASN A 146 -6.71 4.79 4.77
CA ASN A 146 -6.12 3.88 5.76
C ASN A 146 -6.48 4.28 7.20
N LEU A 147 -6.50 5.56 7.55
CA LEU A 147 -6.92 6.01 8.87
C LEU A 147 -8.40 5.68 9.14
N ASN A 148 -9.28 5.82 8.15
CA ASN A 148 -10.68 5.41 8.26
C ASN A 148 -10.80 3.89 8.46
N ALA A 149 -10.03 3.09 7.72
CA ALA A 149 -10.01 1.64 7.88
C ALA A 149 -9.50 1.23 9.27
N PHE A 150 -8.45 1.89 9.80
CA PHE A 150 -8.01 1.70 11.20
C PHE A 150 -9.17 1.95 12.16
N ALA A 151 -9.84 3.09 12.07
CA ALA A 151 -10.94 3.45 12.96
C ALA A 151 -12.08 2.41 12.91
N GLU A 152 -12.46 1.96 11.71
CA GLU A 152 -13.52 0.97 11.50
C GLU A 152 -13.15 -0.40 12.07
N ILE A 153 -11.93 -0.89 11.80
CA ILE A 153 -11.46 -2.19 12.30
C ILE A 153 -11.41 -2.18 13.81
N MET A 154 -10.86 -1.11 14.42
CA MET A 154 -10.74 -1.00 15.87
C MET A 154 -12.10 -0.88 16.56
N ALA A 155 -13.02 -0.11 15.97
CA ALA A 155 -14.40 -0.02 16.48
C ALA A 155 -15.13 -1.38 16.43
N THR A 156 -14.89 -2.16 15.36
CA THR A 156 -15.52 -3.47 15.16
C THR A 156 -14.98 -4.52 16.14
N ASN A 157 -13.69 -4.49 16.48
CA ASN A 157 -13.11 -5.42 17.46
C ASN A 157 -13.34 -4.99 18.92
N GLY A 158 -13.91 -3.80 19.13
CA GLY A 158 -14.23 -3.27 20.47
C GLY A 158 -13.07 -2.59 21.19
N ASN A 159 -11.91 -2.37 20.52
CA ASN A 159 -10.81 -1.60 21.09
C ASN A 159 -11.21 -0.11 21.17
N LYS A 160 -11.29 0.43 22.40
CA LYS A 160 -11.70 1.81 22.69
C LYS A 160 -10.50 2.77 22.88
N ASP A 161 -9.28 2.23 23.04
CA ASP A 161 -8.07 3.05 23.22
C ASP A 161 -7.34 3.20 21.88
N VAL A 162 -8.00 3.88 20.95
CA VAL A 162 -7.50 4.15 19.61
C VAL A 162 -7.51 5.64 19.34
N THR A 163 -6.36 6.17 18.95
CA THR A 163 -6.20 7.56 18.52
C THR A 163 -5.87 7.58 17.03
N ILE A 164 -6.68 8.29 16.25
CA ILE A 164 -6.49 8.48 14.81
C ILE A 164 -6.12 9.95 14.56
N THR A 165 -4.96 10.18 13.98
CA THR A 165 -4.45 11.55 13.77
C THR A 165 -4.02 11.76 12.32
N PRO A 166 -4.88 12.39 11.49
CA PRO A 166 -4.50 12.86 10.17
C PRO A 166 -3.58 14.09 10.27
N LEU A 167 -2.52 14.11 9.47
CA LEU A 167 -1.52 15.19 9.45
C LEU A 167 -1.57 15.92 8.11
N LEU A 168 -2.07 17.16 8.15
CA LEU A 168 -2.21 18.01 6.96
C LEU A 168 -0.83 18.38 6.39
N GLY A 169 -0.71 18.39 5.07
CA GLY A 169 0.48 18.87 4.37
C GLY A 169 1.71 17.97 4.45
N LEU A 170 1.59 16.76 5.02
CA LEU A 170 2.68 15.81 5.12
C LEU A 170 2.55 14.65 4.13
N ASN A 171 3.68 14.22 3.56
CA ASN A 171 3.80 13.07 2.67
C ASN A 171 3.98 11.76 3.45
N HIS A 172 4.28 10.66 2.74
CA HIS A 172 4.52 9.33 3.33
C HIS A 172 5.68 9.29 4.33
N LEU A 173 6.70 10.10 4.14
CA LEU A 173 7.86 10.21 5.05
C LEU A 173 7.64 11.22 6.17
N PHE A 174 6.42 11.70 6.35
CA PHE A 174 6.09 12.78 7.30
C PHE A 174 6.90 14.06 7.06
N GLN A 175 7.20 14.36 5.82
CA GLN A 175 7.85 15.60 5.39
C GLN A 175 6.79 16.59 4.89
N PRO A 176 6.97 17.91 5.11
CA PRO A 176 6.14 18.93 4.47
C PRO A 176 6.27 18.82 2.94
N ALA A 177 5.15 18.69 2.25
CA ALA A 177 5.11 18.48 0.81
C ALA A 177 4.05 19.37 0.15
N GLU A 178 4.15 19.59 -1.16
CA GLU A 178 3.15 20.30 -1.95
C GLU A 178 2.15 19.32 -2.60
N THR A 179 2.65 18.25 -3.19
CA THR A 179 1.85 17.25 -3.91
C THR A 179 1.90 15.85 -3.28
N GLY A 180 2.90 15.60 -2.43
CA GLY A 180 3.18 14.29 -1.87
C GLY A 180 3.82 13.30 -2.85
N SER A 181 4.18 13.77 -4.05
CA SER A 181 4.86 12.95 -5.04
C SER A 181 6.22 12.45 -4.52
N PRO A 182 6.58 11.17 -4.75
CA PRO A 182 7.92 10.68 -4.45
C PRO A 182 9.05 11.48 -5.13
N THR A 183 8.76 12.21 -6.21
CA THR A 183 9.73 13.08 -6.89
C THR A 183 10.14 14.29 -6.05
N GLU A 184 9.36 14.68 -5.04
CA GLU A 184 9.68 15.78 -4.12
C GLU A 184 10.74 15.38 -3.06
N TYR A 185 10.88 14.09 -2.75
CA TYR A 185 11.70 13.60 -1.63
C TYR A 185 13.15 14.08 -1.68
N GLY A 186 13.73 14.16 -2.88
CA GLY A 186 15.10 14.59 -3.07
C GLY A 186 15.35 16.10 -2.84
N THR A 187 14.31 16.92 -2.78
CA THR A 187 14.39 18.39 -2.60
C THR A 187 13.97 18.86 -1.21
N ILE A 188 13.24 18.03 -0.47
CA ILE A 188 12.77 18.37 0.87
C ILE A 188 13.93 18.20 1.87
N GLN A 189 14.23 19.27 2.62
CA GLN A 189 15.34 19.27 3.59
C GLN A 189 14.91 18.70 4.97
N THR A 190 13.64 18.71 5.27
CA THR A 190 13.09 18.19 6.52
C THR A 190 13.07 16.66 6.48
N THR A 191 13.70 16.00 7.43
CA THR A 191 13.67 14.53 7.52
C THR A 191 12.34 14.02 8.06
N PHE A 192 11.81 14.70 9.09
CA PHE A 192 10.54 14.34 9.74
C PHE A 192 9.95 15.61 10.37
N ASP A 193 8.68 15.91 10.11
CA ASP A 193 8.07 17.15 10.59
C ASP A 193 7.82 17.12 12.10
N THR A 194 8.01 18.28 12.73
CA THR A 194 7.81 18.44 14.17
C THR A 194 6.36 18.21 14.60
N THR A 195 5.38 18.41 13.71
CA THR A 195 3.97 18.14 14.01
C THR A 195 3.73 16.65 14.24
N ALA A 196 4.34 15.80 13.41
CA ALA A 196 4.25 14.36 13.57
C ALA A 196 4.99 13.90 14.85
N LEU A 197 6.19 14.45 15.13
CA LEU A 197 6.92 14.17 16.38
C LEU A 197 6.11 14.57 17.63
N LYS A 198 5.47 15.74 17.59
CA LYS A 198 4.61 16.20 18.69
C LYS A 198 3.37 15.32 18.87
N ALA A 199 2.74 14.87 17.78
CA ALA A 199 1.60 13.97 17.86
C ALA A 199 1.95 12.68 18.59
N VAL A 200 3.09 12.07 18.26
CA VAL A 200 3.61 10.87 18.95
C VAL A 200 3.99 11.18 20.39
N GLY A 201 4.83 12.20 20.63
CA GLY A 201 5.32 12.55 21.97
C GLY A 201 4.18 12.87 22.92
N SER A 202 3.26 13.77 22.55
CA SER A 202 2.12 14.13 23.41
C SER A 202 1.18 12.94 23.68
N TRP A 203 1.05 12.00 22.73
CA TRP A 203 0.24 10.80 22.93
C TRP A 203 0.90 9.84 23.92
N LEU A 204 2.23 9.72 23.89
CA LEU A 204 3.02 8.94 24.86
C LEU A 204 3.00 9.60 26.24
N ASP A 205 3.31 10.91 26.33
CA ASP A 205 3.35 11.67 27.60
C ASP A 205 1.99 11.64 28.35
N ALA A 206 0.89 11.45 27.63
CA ALA A 206 -0.44 11.33 28.24
C ALA A 206 -0.69 9.93 28.86
N ARG A 207 0.20 8.96 28.64
CA ARG A 207 0.05 7.57 29.07
C ARG A 207 1.12 7.11 30.08
N PHE A 208 2.27 7.72 30.01
CA PHE A 208 3.43 7.43 30.85
C PHE A 208 3.92 8.67 31.61
#